data_1601263bffc5be3d37af044641b4444d
#
_entry.id   1601263bffc5be3d37af044641b4444d
#
_cell.length_a   1.000
_cell.length_b   1.000
_cell.length_c   1.000
_cell.angle_alpha   90.00
_cell.angle_beta   90.00
_cell.angle_gamma   90.00
#
_symmetry.space_group_name_H-M   'P 1'
#
loop_
_entity.id
_entity.type
_entity.pdbx_description
1 polymer ?
#
loop_
_entity_poly.entity_id
_entity_poly.type
_entity_poly.pdbx_seq_one_letter_code
_entity_poly.pdbx_strand_id
1 'polypeptide(L)'
;MSQRMQQGQPMIILGEDSQRTQGKDAQTMNITAGKAVAESVRTTLGPKGMDKMLVDSGGSVVVTNDGVTILKEMDIDHPAANMIVEVSETQEDEVGDGTTTAVVIAGELLDEAEELIDQDIHPTTLAQGYRSAAEKAKEILEQNAIDVSPDDRETLVKIASTAMTGKGAENAKDTLADLLVDAVLAVRDDEGVDTDNISVEKVVGGAIDNSELIEGVIVDKERVS
;
A
#
# COMPACT_ATOMS: atom_id res chain seq x y z
N MET A 1 50.73 -20.02 -45.17
CA MET A 1 49.61 -20.63 -44.41
C MET A 1 49.08 -19.57 -43.43
N SER A 2 47.98 -18.91 -43.78
CA SER A 2 47.39 -17.84 -43.00
C SER A 2 46.34 -18.44 -42.05
N GLN A 3 46.55 -18.40 -40.76
CA GLN A 3 45.55 -18.75 -39.75
C GLN A 3 44.53 -17.62 -39.70
N ARG A 4 43.29 -17.90 -40.10
CA ARG A 4 42.12 -17.09 -39.83
C ARG A 4 41.80 -17.18 -38.36
N MET A 5 41.94 -16.08 -37.61
CA MET A 5 41.30 -15.94 -36.30
C MET A 5 39.78 -16.02 -36.49
N GLN A 6 39.14 -17.02 -35.88
CA GLN A 6 37.73 -17.05 -35.70
C GLN A 6 37.35 -15.96 -34.65
N GLN A 7 36.66 -14.94 -35.11
CA GLN A 7 35.99 -14.00 -34.24
C GLN A 7 34.89 -14.79 -33.47
N GLY A 8 35.04 -14.85 -32.15
CA GLY A 8 34.02 -15.42 -31.28
C GLY A 8 32.72 -14.64 -31.44
N GLN A 9 31.65 -15.33 -31.69
CA GLN A 9 30.31 -14.74 -31.67
C GLN A 9 30.05 -14.17 -30.24
N PRO A 10 29.46 -12.99 -30.09
CA PRO A 10 29.08 -12.48 -28.79
C PRO A 10 28.07 -13.45 -28.16
N MET A 11 28.41 -13.95 -26.97
CA MET A 11 27.51 -14.80 -26.21
C MET A 11 26.37 -13.93 -25.71
N ILE A 12 25.15 -14.14 -26.23
CA ILE A 12 23.93 -13.49 -25.75
C ILE A 12 23.59 -14.15 -24.42
N ILE A 13 23.81 -13.42 -23.32
CA ILE A 13 23.55 -13.87 -21.94
C ILE A 13 22.09 -13.59 -21.53
N LEU A 14 21.37 -12.78 -22.30
CA LEU A 14 19.98 -12.40 -22.04
C LEU A 14 19.03 -13.36 -22.77
N GLY A 15 17.94 -13.75 -22.13
CA GLY A 15 16.87 -14.55 -22.74
C GLY A 15 16.23 -13.82 -23.93
N GLU A 16 15.57 -14.58 -24.81
CA GLU A 16 14.97 -14.07 -26.05
C GLU A 16 13.92 -12.97 -25.82
N ASP A 17 13.29 -12.94 -24.63
CA ASP A 17 12.27 -11.95 -24.24
C ASP A 17 12.83 -10.76 -23.44
N SER A 18 14.16 -10.65 -23.28
CA SER A 18 14.79 -9.57 -22.51
C SER A 18 14.89 -8.29 -23.33
N GLN A 19 14.16 -7.26 -22.89
CA GLN A 19 14.30 -5.90 -23.43
C GLN A 19 15.39 -5.13 -22.68
N ARG A 20 16.25 -4.44 -23.41
CA ARG A 20 17.29 -3.57 -22.86
C ARG A 20 17.05 -2.13 -23.25
N THR A 21 16.63 -1.32 -22.32
CA THR A 21 16.49 0.14 -22.47
C THR A 21 17.61 0.84 -21.69
N GLN A 22 18.17 1.93 -22.20
CA GLN A 22 19.31 2.63 -21.60
C GLN A 22 19.14 4.14 -21.64
N GLY A 23 19.84 4.83 -20.71
CA GLY A 23 19.90 6.29 -20.68
C GLY A 23 18.59 6.95 -20.33
N LYS A 24 18.28 8.07 -20.96
CA LYS A 24 17.08 8.87 -20.70
C LYS A 24 15.79 8.09 -20.96
N ASP A 25 15.75 7.27 -21.99
CA ASP A 25 14.55 6.47 -22.31
C ASP A 25 14.19 5.48 -21.18
N ALA A 26 15.22 4.86 -20.57
CA ALA A 26 15.00 3.97 -19.41
C ALA A 26 14.47 4.75 -18.20
N GLN A 27 14.97 5.95 -17.95
CA GLN A 27 14.49 6.81 -16.86
C GLN A 27 13.02 7.20 -17.08
N THR A 28 12.68 7.70 -18.26
CA THR A 28 11.31 8.08 -18.63
C THR A 28 10.36 6.89 -18.50
N MET A 29 10.73 5.71 -18.99
CA MET A 29 9.90 4.50 -18.85
C MET A 29 9.64 4.14 -17.39
N ASN A 30 10.68 4.18 -16.54
CA ASN A 30 10.53 3.86 -15.13
C ASN A 30 9.62 4.86 -14.40
N ILE A 31 9.81 6.16 -14.67
CA ILE A 31 8.97 7.23 -14.09
C ILE A 31 7.52 7.06 -14.55
N THR A 32 7.31 6.89 -15.85
CA THR A 32 5.96 6.71 -16.42
C THR A 32 5.25 5.50 -15.80
N ALA A 33 5.96 4.38 -15.63
CA ALA A 33 5.39 3.17 -15.01
C ALA A 33 4.99 3.42 -13.55
N GLY A 34 5.83 4.08 -12.75
CA GLY A 34 5.51 4.42 -11.36
C GLY A 34 4.34 5.41 -11.26
N LYS A 35 4.32 6.43 -12.09
CA LYS A 35 3.20 7.40 -12.18
C LYS A 35 1.88 6.71 -12.56
N ALA A 36 1.90 5.77 -13.49
CA ALA A 36 0.70 5.05 -13.90
C ALA A 36 0.07 4.24 -12.76
N VAL A 37 0.90 3.62 -11.91
CA VAL A 37 0.45 2.93 -10.70
C VAL A 37 -0.22 3.92 -9.73
N ALA A 38 0.42 5.05 -9.45
CA ALA A 38 -0.12 6.07 -8.55
C ALA A 38 -1.46 6.63 -9.07
N GLU A 39 -1.55 6.89 -10.37
CA GLU A 39 -2.78 7.40 -10.99
C GLU A 39 -3.92 6.38 -10.94
N SER A 40 -3.61 5.09 -11.01
CA SER A 40 -4.63 4.03 -10.92
C SER A 40 -5.39 4.03 -9.59
N VAL A 41 -4.78 4.48 -8.50
CA VAL A 41 -5.40 4.53 -7.17
C VAL A 41 -5.80 5.94 -6.71
N ARG A 42 -5.36 6.99 -7.39
CA ARG A 42 -5.62 8.39 -7.01
C ARG A 42 -7.08 8.69 -6.75
N THR A 43 -7.98 8.18 -7.58
CA THR A 43 -9.42 8.46 -7.50
C THR A 43 -10.12 7.76 -6.33
N THR A 44 -9.43 6.87 -5.62
CA THR A 44 -9.96 6.21 -4.42
C THR A 44 -9.62 6.94 -3.13
N LEU A 45 -8.76 7.98 -3.21
CA LEU A 45 -8.27 8.70 -2.04
C LEU A 45 -9.35 9.58 -1.40
N GLY A 46 -9.43 9.48 -0.06
CA GLY A 46 -10.21 10.36 0.78
C GLY A 46 -11.69 9.99 0.91
N PRO A 47 -12.48 10.79 1.65
CA PRO A 47 -13.87 10.46 2.01
C PRO A 47 -14.86 10.48 0.85
N LYS A 48 -14.43 10.96 -0.31
CA LYS A 48 -15.19 10.92 -1.58
C LYS A 48 -14.51 10.01 -2.61
N GLY A 49 -13.63 9.12 -2.15
CA GLY A 49 -12.99 8.13 -2.99
C GLY A 49 -14.01 7.25 -3.72
N MET A 50 -13.70 6.92 -4.97
CA MET A 50 -14.55 6.05 -5.78
C MET A 50 -14.07 4.61 -5.69
N ASP A 51 -15.02 3.68 -5.57
CA ASP A 51 -14.70 2.26 -5.67
C ASP A 51 -14.21 1.91 -7.08
N LYS A 52 -13.24 1.01 -7.14
CA LYS A 52 -12.77 0.38 -8.38
C LYS A 52 -13.36 -1.01 -8.51
N MET A 53 -13.78 -1.35 -9.70
CA MET A 53 -14.16 -2.71 -10.05
C MET A 53 -13.02 -3.34 -10.85
N LEU A 54 -12.43 -4.38 -10.32
CA LEU A 54 -11.38 -5.16 -10.95
C LEU A 54 -11.96 -6.51 -11.38
N VAL A 55 -11.63 -6.93 -12.59
CA VAL A 55 -12.10 -8.22 -13.14
C VAL A 55 -10.87 -8.98 -13.62
N ASP A 56 -10.60 -10.12 -13.03
CA ASP A 56 -9.49 -10.96 -13.43
C ASP A 56 -9.78 -11.75 -14.72
N SER A 57 -8.77 -12.45 -15.24
CA SER A 57 -8.90 -13.27 -16.44
C SER A 57 -9.82 -14.50 -16.25
N GLY A 58 -10.10 -14.88 -15.02
CA GLY A 58 -11.02 -15.96 -14.64
C GLY A 58 -12.47 -15.49 -14.48
N GLY A 59 -12.73 -14.17 -14.55
CA GLY A 59 -14.05 -13.58 -14.38
C GLY A 59 -14.40 -13.29 -12.91
N SER A 60 -13.48 -13.41 -11.97
CA SER A 60 -13.68 -12.95 -10.59
C SER A 60 -13.76 -11.42 -10.56
N VAL A 61 -14.65 -10.89 -9.74
CA VAL A 61 -14.88 -9.45 -9.60
C VAL A 61 -14.56 -9.00 -8.19
N VAL A 62 -13.63 -8.06 -8.05
CA VAL A 62 -13.33 -7.37 -6.80
C VAL A 62 -13.77 -5.92 -6.91
N VAL A 63 -14.55 -5.44 -5.94
CA VAL A 63 -14.96 -4.03 -5.85
C VAL A 63 -14.41 -3.46 -4.55
N THR A 64 -13.53 -2.48 -4.66
CA THR A 64 -12.85 -1.88 -3.51
C THR A 64 -12.38 -0.46 -3.81
N ASN A 65 -12.22 0.35 -2.76
CA ASN A 65 -11.52 1.64 -2.83
C ASN A 65 -10.21 1.63 -2.03
N ASP A 66 -9.82 0.48 -1.53
CA ASP A 66 -8.57 0.33 -0.81
C ASP A 66 -7.38 0.21 -1.75
N GLY A 67 -6.41 1.14 -1.62
CA GLY A 67 -5.31 1.26 -2.57
C GLY A 67 -4.44 0.02 -2.66
N VAL A 68 -4.06 -0.58 -1.52
CA VAL A 68 -3.20 -1.77 -1.53
C VAL A 68 -3.91 -2.97 -2.14
N THR A 69 -5.20 -3.17 -1.85
CA THR A 69 -6.01 -4.22 -2.45
C THR A 69 -6.08 -4.06 -3.98
N ILE A 70 -6.31 -2.84 -4.47
CA ILE A 70 -6.34 -2.55 -5.91
C ILE A 70 -5.00 -2.94 -6.55
N LEU A 71 -3.89 -2.54 -5.95
CA LEU A 71 -2.56 -2.78 -6.51
C LEU A 71 -2.17 -4.26 -6.47
N LYS A 72 -2.58 -5.02 -5.46
CA LYS A 72 -2.37 -6.47 -5.37
C LYS A 72 -3.17 -7.26 -6.42
N GLU A 73 -4.37 -6.78 -6.76
CA GLU A 73 -5.22 -7.40 -7.78
C GLU A 73 -4.81 -7.03 -9.22
N MET A 74 -3.92 -6.04 -9.39
CA MET A 74 -3.39 -5.66 -10.70
C MET A 74 -2.20 -6.53 -11.07
N ASP A 75 -2.21 -7.10 -12.28
CA ASP A 75 -1.07 -7.83 -12.85
C ASP A 75 -0.02 -6.83 -13.36
N ILE A 76 0.97 -6.53 -12.52
CA ILE A 76 1.99 -5.51 -12.77
C ILE A 76 3.35 -6.17 -13.00
N ASP A 77 3.79 -6.21 -14.25
CA ASP A 77 5.08 -6.81 -14.64
C ASP A 77 6.27 -5.85 -14.56
N HIS A 78 6.03 -4.53 -14.62
CA HIS A 78 7.11 -3.55 -14.74
C HIS A 78 7.85 -3.36 -13.40
N PRO A 79 9.19 -3.56 -13.33
CA PRO A 79 9.93 -3.51 -12.07
C PRO A 79 9.80 -2.18 -11.31
N ALA A 80 9.82 -1.04 -12.01
CA ALA A 80 9.67 0.26 -11.36
C ALA A 80 8.23 0.50 -10.85
N ALA A 81 7.23 -0.07 -11.51
CA ALA A 81 5.84 -0.04 -11.03
C ALA A 81 5.69 -0.90 -9.77
N ASN A 82 6.31 -2.09 -9.72
CA ASN A 82 6.33 -2.95 -8.55
C ASN A 82 6.96 -2.27 -7.33
N MET A 83 7.99 -1.43 -7.49
CA MET A 83 8.55 -0.63 -6.39
C MET A 83 7.51 0.32 -5.76
N ILE A 84 6.57 0.84 -6.55
CA ILE A 84 5.48 1.68 -6.02
C ILE A 84 4.42 0.82 -5.32
N VAL A 85 4.17 -0.39 -5.78
CA VAL A 85 3.32 -1.36 -5.06
C VAL A 85 3.93 -1.70 -3.71
N GLU A 86 5.24 -1.97 -3.64
CA GLU A 86 5.97 -2.23 -2.39
C GLU A 86 5.86 -1.07 -1.38
N VAL A 87 5.79 0.19 -1.84
CA VAL A 87 5.53 1.34 -0.95
C VAL A 87 4.16 1.20 -0.27
N SER A 88 3.14 0.76 -1.01
CA SER A 88 1.79 0.54 -0.46
C SER A 88 1.76 -0.62 0.52
N GLU A 89 2.41 -1.72 0.18
CA GLU A 89 2.48 -2.92 1.02
C GLU A 89 3.24 -2.66 2.32
N THR A 90 4.38 -1.99 2.24
CA THR A 90 5.15 -1.59 3.44
C THR A 90 4.32 -0.68 4.35
N GLN A 91 3.57 0.27 3.79
CA GLN A 91 2.69 1.14 4.57
C GLN A 91 1.55 0.35 5.22
N GLU A 92 1.02 -0.69 4.56
CA GLU A 92 0.02 -1.60 5.13
C GLU A 92 0.59 -2.40 6.29
N ASP A 93 1.74 -3.02 6.10
CA ASP A 93 2.37 -3.89 7.08
C ASP A 93 2.82 -3.14 8.34
N GLU A 94 3.34 -1.91 8.17
CA GLU A 94 3.90 -1.12 9.29
C GLU A 94 2.84 -0.29 10.03
N VAL A 95 1.80 0.17 9.34
CA VAL A 95 0.84 1.16 9.89
C VAL A 95 -0.62 0.72 9.71
N GLY A 96 -0.95 -0.04 8.67
CA GLY A 96 -2.32 -0.48 8.36
C GLY A 96 -3.22 0.63 7.80
N ASP A 97 -2.71 1.83 7.58
CA ASP A 97 -3.47 2.97 7.03
C ASP A 97 -2.59 3.88 6.18
N GLY A 98 -3.21 4.69 5.31
CA GLY A 98 -2.52 5.66 4.46
C GLY A 98 -1.84 5.05 3.22
N THR A 99 -2.12 3.81 2.86
CA THR A 99 -1.54 3.10 1.72
C THR A 99 -1.71 3.86 0.40
N THR A 100 -2.92 4.31 0.10
CA THR A 100 -3.21 5.13 -1.08
C THR A 100 -2.48 6.48 -1.04
N THR A 101 -2.41 7.12 0.12
CA THR A 101 -1.72 8.41 0.29
C THR A 101 -0.23 8.27 0.00
N ALA A 102 0.42 7.23 0.51
CA ALA A 102 1.85 6.98 0.27
C ALA A 102 2.15 6.80 -1.23
N VAL A 103 1.33 6.03 -1.94
CA VAL A 103 1.46 5.80 -3.38
C VAL A 103 1.23 7.08 -4.19
N VAL A 104 0.20 7.86 -3.85
CA VAL A 104 -0.08 9.12 -4.54
C VAL A 104 1.06 10.12 -4.35
N ILE A 105 1.60 10.24 -3.13
CA ILE A 105 2.78 11.10 -2.88
C ILE A 105 3.98 10.62 -3.69
N ALA A 106 4.24 9.31 -3.74
CA ALA A 106 5.33 8.76 -4.54
C ALA A 106 5.16 9.09 -6.03
N GLY A 107 3.94 8.99 -6.56
CA GLY A 107 3.61 9.37 -7.93
C GLY A 107 3.85 10.86 -8.23
N GLU A 108 3.41 11.75 -7.33
CA GLU A 108 3.65 13.19 -7.46
C GLU A 108 5.16 13.54 -7.43
N LEU A 109 5.90 12.92 -6.51
CA LEU A 109 7.35 13.11 -6.44
C LEU A 109 8.06 12.63 -7.71
N LEU A 110 7.57 11.58 -8.36
CA LEU A 110 8.09 11.13 -9.66
C LEU A 110 7.74 12.10 -10.79
N ASP A 111 6.53 12.68 -10.78
CA ASP A 111 6.10 13.67 -11.75
C ASP A 111 6.97 14.94 -11.69
N GLU A 112 7.15 15.51 -10.52
CA GLU A 112 8.03 16.64 -10.28
C GLU A 112 9.50 16.32 -10.62
N ALA A 113 9.95 15.09 -10.35
CA ALA A 113 11.30 14.65 -10.73
C ALA A 113 11.50 14.62 -12.24
N GLU A 114 10.48 14.19 -13.01
CA GLU A 114 10.52 14.17 -14.47
C GLU A 114 10.68 15.59 -15.03
N GLU A 115 9.88 16.54 -14.53
CA GLU A 115 9.98 17.94 -14.93
C GLU A 115 11.35 18.56 -14.65
N LEU A 116 11.95 18.25 -13.48
CA LEU A 116 13.25 18.75 -13.09
C LEU A 116 14.40 18.10 -13.92
N ILE A 117 14.27 16.83 -14.28
CA ILE A 117 15.22 16.14 -15.19
C ILE A 117 15.15 16.76 -16.59
N ASP A 118 13.97 17.14 -17.06
CA ASP A 118 13.80 17.83 -18.34
C ASP A 118 14.39 19.24 -18.34
N GLN A 119 14.55 19.85 -17.17
CA GLN A 119 15.29 21.09 -16.95
C GLN A 119 16.82 20.88 -16.75
N ASP A 120 17.34 19.70 -17.11
CA ASP A 120 18.75 19.32 -16.98
C ASP A 120 19.27 19.22 -15.53
N ILE A 121 18.39 19.06 -14.53
CA ILE A 121 18.81 18.76 -13.16
C ILE A 121 19.19 17.28 -13.06
N HIS A 122 20.40 17.03 -12.57
CA HIS A 122 20.91 15.66 -12.51
C HIS A 122 20.13 14.80 -11.49
N PRO A 123 19.73 13.55 -11.83
CA PRO A 123 18.95 12.67 -10.95
C PRO A 123 19.57 12.46 -9.56
N THR A 124 20.91 12.42 -9.46
CA THR A 124 21.59 12.30 -8.17
C THR A 124 21.31 13.50 -7.25
N THR A 125 21.23 14.71 -7.81
CA THR A 125 20.91 15.94 -7.06
C THR A 125 19.46 15.88 -6.55
N LEU A 126 18.53 15.42 -7.37
CA LEU A 126 17.14 15.23 -6.99
C LEU A 126 17.00 14.19 -5.87
N ALA A 127 17.66 13.05 -6.00
CA ALA A 127 17.66 12.01 -4.98
C ALA A 127 18.24 12.52 -3.63
N GLN A 128 19.26 13.37 -3.66
CA GLN A 128 19.80 14.00 -2.46
C GLN A 128 18.81 15.01 -1.86
N GLY A 129 18.16 15.80 -2.70
CA GLY A 129 17.10 16.73 -2.28
C GLY A 129 15.95 16.02 -1.60
N TYR A 130 15.46 14.92 -2.17
CA TYR A 130 14.38 14.12 -1.59
C TYR A 130 14.76 13.50 -0.23
N ARG A 131 16.00 12.98 -0.09
CA ARG A 131 16.46 12.49 1.22
C ARG A 131 16.48 13.59 2.27
N SER A 132 17.00 14.77 1.93
CA SER A 132 17.00 15.91 2.86
C SER A 132 15.59 16.38 3.22
N ALA A 133 14.67 16.37 2.25
CA ALA A 133 13.27 16.70 2.46
C ALA A 133 12.58 15.65 3.35
N ALA A 134 12.86 14.36 3.17
CA ALA A 134 12.31 13.29 4.00
C ALA A 134 12.74 13.42 5.47
N GLU A 135 14.02 13.70 5.73
CA GLU A 135 14.49 13.95 7.11
C GLU A 135 13.76 15.14 7.74
N LYS A 136 13.60 16.23 6.97
CA LYS A 136 12.86 17.41 7.46
C LYS A 136 11.37 17.13 7.68
N ALA A 137 10.76 16.33 6.81
CA ALA A 137 9.37 15.92 6.96
C ALA A 137 9.15 15.11 8.24
N LYS A 138 10.06 14.18 8.58
CA LYS A 138 10.01 13.43 9.84
C LYS A 138 10.02 14.34 11.06
N GLU A 139 10.97 15.30 11.11
CA GLU A 139 11.02 16.29 12.21
C GLU A 139 9.71 17.07 12.36
N ILE A 140 9.09 17.48 11.23
CA ILE A 140 7.83 18.23 11.25
C ILE A 140 6.68 17.34 11.70
N LEU A 141 6.63 16.07 11.26
CA LEU A 141 5.62 15.11 11.69
C LEU A 141 5.69 14.86 13.19
N GLU A 142 6.89 14.67 13.74
CA GLU A 142 7.10 14.49 15.17
C GLU A 142 6.65 15.72 15.98
N GLN A 143 6.92 16.95 15.46
CA GLN A 143 6.50 18.20 16.11
C GLN A 143 4.98 18.42 16.07
N ASN A 144 4.30 17.87 15.07
CA ASN A 144 2.86 18.00 14.88
C ASN A 144 2.06 16.81 15.43
N ALA A 145 2.75 15.75 15.83
CA ALA A 145 2.11 14.56 16.40
C ALA A 145 1.39 14.93 17.70
N ILE A 146 0.22 14.34 17.89
CA ILE A 146 -0.55 14.44 19.12
C ILE A 146 -0.27 13.19 19.95
N ASP A 147 0.23 13.38 21.16
CA ASP A 147 0.45 12.26 22.08
C ASP A 147 -0.90 11.65 22.49
N VAL A 148 -1.05 10.36 22.23
CA VAL A 148 -2.24 9.58 22.60
C VAL A 148 -1.85 8.50 23.60
N SER A 149 -2.48 8.50 24.77
CA SER A 149 -2.33 7.42 25.72
C SER A 149 -3.06 6.17 25.23
N PRO A 150 -2.46 4.98 25.35
CA PRO A 150 -3.17 3.72 25.13
C PRO A 150 -4.41 3.54 26.01
N ASP A 151 -4.53 4.29 27.08
CA ASP A 151 -5.69 4.28 27.98
C ASP A 151 -6.76 5.31 27.59
N ASP A 152 -6.49 6.17 26.60
CA ASP A 152 -7.46 7.12 26.03
C ASP A 152 -8.32 6.43 24.97
N ARG A 153 -9.24 5.58 25.43
CA ARG A 153 -10.16 4.83 24.57
C ARG A 153 -10.97 5.74 23.64
N GLU A 154 -11.35 6.93 24.10
CA GLU A 154 -12.15 7.87 23.28
C GLU A 154 -11.37 8.33 22.04
N THR A 155 -10.10 8.66 22.20
CA THR A 155 -9.24 9.04 21.07
C THR A 155 -8.94 7.84 20.16
N LEU A 156 -8.71 6.65 20.72
CA LEU A 156 -8.52 5.43 19.92
C LEU A 156 -9.73 5.10 19.06
N VAL A 157 -10.95 5.22 19.58
CA VAL A 157 -12.19 5.05 18.81
C VAL A 157 -12.30 6.07 17.67
N LYS A 158 -11.92 7.32 17.90
CA LYS A 158 -11.89 8.36 16.85
C LYS A 158 -10.89 8.01 15.74
N ILE A 159 -9.72 7.47 16.09
CA ILE A 159 -8.71 7.03 15.13
C ILE A 159 -9.27 5.87 14.29
N ALA A 160 -9.83 4.84 14.92
CA ALA A 160 -10.42 3.71 14.24
C ALA A 160 -11.59 4.13 13.31
N SER A 161 -12.47 5.01 13.79
CA SER A 161 -13.57 5.54 13.00
C SER A 161 -13.07 6.35 11.79
N THR A 162 -11.99 7.11 11.95
CA THR A 162 -11.38 7.88 10.84
C THR A 162 -10.81 6.97 9.77
N ALA A 163 -10.12 5.90 10.16
CA ALA A 163 -9.56 4.92 9.23
C ALA A 163 -10.63 4.19 8.39
N MET A 164 -11.84 4.03 8.92
CA MET A 164 -12.97 3.41 8.23
C MET A 164 -13.81 4.39 7.39
N THR A 165 -13.59 5.71 7.53
CA THR A 165 -14.37 6.72 6.82
C THR A 165 -14.13 6.66 5.31
N GLY A 166 -15.21 6.62 4.52
CA GLY A 166 -15.17 6.50 3.07
C GLY A 166 -14.92 5.07 2.55
N LYS A 167 -14.83 4.08 3.45
CA LYS A 167 -14.67 2.65 3.09
C LYS A 167 -16.01 1.89 3.21
N GLY A 168 -16.04 0.64 2.75
CA GLY A 168 -17.26 -0.19 2.75
C GLY A 168 -17.94 -0.37 4.11
N ALA A 169 -17.22 -0.13 5.20
CA ALA A 169 -17.72 -0.21 6.57
C ALA A 169 -18.34 1.11 7.10
N GLU A 170 -18.44 2.16 6.28
CA GLU A 170 -18.90 3.51 6.68
C GLU A 170 -20.20 3.50 7.51
N ASN A 171 -21.17 2.69 7.11
CA ASN A 171 -22.48 2.64 7.78
C ASN A 171 -22.46 2.00 9.17
N ALA A 172 -21.45 1.19 9.49
CA ALA A 172 -21.28 0.49 10.76
C ALA A 172 -20.05 0.95 11.53
N LYS A 173 -19.39 2.02 11.07
CA LYS A 173 -18.10 2.44 11.59
C LYS A 173 -18.08 2.71 13.08
N ASP A 174 -19.14 3.25 13.64
CA ASP A 174 -19.18 3.59 15.07
C ASP A 174 -19.18 2.28 15.91
N THR A 175 -20.00 1.29 15.54
CA THR A 175 -20.01 -0.02 16.19
C THR A 175 -18.70 -0.77 16.00
N LEU A 176 -18.18 -0.79 14.78
CA LEU A 176 -16.93 -1.49 14.47
C LEU A 176 -15.71 -0.81 15.11
N ALA A 177 -15.69 0.51 15.23
CA ALA A 177 -14.60 1.23 15.89
C ALA A 177 -14.50 0.86 17.37
N ASP A 178 -15.63 0.77 18.06
CA ASP A 178 -15.67 0.33 19.45
C ASP A 178 -15.14 -1.10 19.60
N LEU A 179 -15.62 -2.03 18.76
CA LEU A 179 -15.20 -3.44 18.78
C LEU A 179 -13.72 -3.60 18.48
N LEU A 180 -13.20 -2.87 17.47
CA LEU A 180 -11.78 -2.94 17.10
C LEU A 180 -10.89 -2.41 18.21
N VAL A 181 -11.25 -1.32 18.85
CA VAL A 181 -10.48 -0.77 19.98
C VAL A 181 -10.51 -1.74 21.15
N ASP A 182 -11.66 -2.34 21.47
CA ASP A 182 -11.76 -3.32 22.54
C ASP A 182 -10.93 -4.58 22.23
N ALA A 183 -10.92 -5.05 20.96
CA ALA A 183 -10.09 -6.17 20.53
C ALA A 183 -8.58 -5.87 20.66
N VAL A 184 -8.15 -4.70 20.20
CA VAL A 184 -6.75 -4.26 20.29
C VAL A 184 -6.31 -4.14 21.76
N LEU A 185 -7.15 -3.57 22.61
CA LEU A 185 -6.84 -3.44 24.04
C LEU A 185 -6.83 -4.79 24.77
N ALA A 186 -7.63 -5.78 24.32
CA ALA A 186 -7.67 -7.12 24.90
C ALA A 186 -6.37 -7.93 24.65
N VAL A 187 -5.69 -7.70 23.53
CA VAL A 187 -4.44 -8.39 23.17
C VAL A 187 -3.19 -7.59 23.50
N ARG A 188 -3.33 -6.39 24.07
CA ARG A 188 -2.22 -5.54 24.50
C ARG A 188 -1.49 -6.15 25.69
N ASP A 189 -0.17 -6.14 25.64
CA ASP A 189 0.72 -6.51 26.72
C ASP A 189 1.76 -5.41 27.01
N ASP A 190 2.78 -5.72 27.83
CA ASP A 190 3.85 -4.79 28.20
C ASP A 190 4.81 -4.48 27.04
N GLU A 191 4.83 -5.30 25.99
CA GLU A 191 5.68 -5.12 24.79
C GLU A 191 4.95 -4.35 23.68
N GLY A 192 3.61 -4.23 23.76
CA GLY A 192 2.77 -3.51 22.79
C GLY A 192 1.50 -4.25 22.41
N VAL A 193 1.16 -4.21 21.13
CA VAL A 193 0.01 -4.91 20.55
C VAL A 193 0.48 -5.78 19.40
N ASP A 194 0.24 -7.07 19.51
CA ASP A 194 0.43 -8.03 18.42
C ASP A 194 -0.92 -8.32 17.77
N THR A 195 -1.13 -7.76 16.58
CA THR A 195 -2.39 -7.89 15.82
C THR A 195 -2.63 -9.31 15.31
N ASP A 196 -1.61 -10.17 15.24
CA ASP A 196 -1.76 -11.59 14.87
C ASP A 196 -2.58 -12.38 15.90
N ASN A 197 -2.75 -11.83 17.10
CA ASN A 197 -3.60 -12.38 18.14
C ASN A 197 -5.09 -12.03 17.96
N ILE A 198 -5.45 -11.24 16.93
CA ILE A 198 -6.82 -10.86 16.62
C ILE A 198 -7.27 -11.59 15.34
N SER A 199 -8.22 -12.49 15.45
CA SER A 199 -8.82 -13.17 14.31
C SER A 199 -10.18 -12.58 13.97
N VAL A 200 -10.41 -12.29 12.68
CA VAL A 200 -11.70 -11.79 12.19
C VAL A 200 -12.38 -12.88 11.39
N GLU A 201 -13.50 -13.38 11.92
CA GLU A 201 -14.32 -14.40 11.26
C GLU A 201 -15.58 -13.79 10.65
N LYS A 202 -15.87 -14.16 9.39
CA LYS A 202 -17.04 -13.66 8.65
C LYS A 202 -18.15 -14.70 8.68
N VAL A 203 -19.27 -14.35 9.31
CA VAL A 203 -20.45 -15.21 9.37
C VAL A 203 -21.56 -14.69 8.46
N VAL A 204 -22.07 -15.53 7.58
CA VAL A 204 -23.17 -15.20 6.67
C VAL A 204 -24.51 -15.23 7.41
N GLY A 205 -25.36 -14.21 7.21
CA GLY A 205 -26.74 -14.21 7.67
C GLY A 205 -27.10 -13.16 8.71
N GLY A 206 -26.17 -12.29 9.10
CA GLY A 206 -26.40 -11.15 9.99
C GLY A 206 -26.08 -9.79 9.34
N ALA A 207 -26.46 -8.71 10.01
CA ALA A 207 -25.97 -7.37 9.67
C ALA A 207 -24.59 -7.14 10.33
N ILE A 208 -23.79 -6.23 9.77
CA ILE A 208 -22.48 -5.86 10.33
C ILE A 208 -22.60 -5.37 11.78
N ASP A 209 -23.70 -4.67 12.10
CA ASP A 209 -24.00 -4.20 13.47
C ASP A 209 -24.18 -5.33 14.50
N ASN A 210 -24.32 -6.58 14.05
CA ASN A 210 -24.39 -7.75 14.93
C ASN A 210 -23.02 -8.40 15.18
N SER A 211 -21.94 -7.74 14.75
CA SER A 211 -20.57 -8.16 15.05
C SER A 211 -20.33 -8.08 16.57
N GLU A 212 -19.61 -9.05 17.10
CA GLU A 212 -19.29 -9.11 18.52
C GLU A 212 -17.85 -9.52 18.76
N LEU A 213 -17.25 -9.02 19.83
CA LEU A 213 -15.94 -9.45 20.30
C LEU A 213 -16.09 -10.71 21.17
N ILE A 214 -15.31 -11.74 20.83
CA ILE A 214 -15.25 -12.99 21.61
C ILE A 214 -13.84 -13.12 22.17
N GLU A 215 -13.71 -13.05 23.50
CA GLU A 215 -12.46 -13.36 24.18
C GLU A 215 -12.29 -14.89 24.27
N GLY A 216 -11.70 -15.46 23.21
CA GLY A 216 -11.57 -16.92 23.13
C GLY A 216 -11.16 -17.40 21.74
N VAL A 217 -11.42 -18.65 21.44
CA VAL A 217 -11.15 -19.29 20.15
C VAL A 217 -12.46 -19.63 19.45
N ILE A 218 -12.62 -19.17 18.24
CA ILE A 218 -13.75 -19.55 17.37
C ILE A 218 -13.38 -20.84 16.66
N VAL A 219 -14.20 -21.88 16.81
CA VAL A 219 -14.03 -23.17 16.13
C VAL A 219 -15.15 -23.33 15.11
N ASP A 220 -14.82 -23.18 13.84
CA ASP A 220 -15.75 -23.43 12.72
C ASP A 220 -15.92 -24.94 12.49
N LYS A 221 -16.58 -25.60 13.43
CA LYS A 221 -16.94 -27.04 13.33
C LYS A 221 -18.26 -27.31 14.03
N GLU A 222 -19.07 -28.18 13.42
CA GLU A 222 -20.26 -28.69 14.07
C GLU A 222 -19.92 -29.53 15.32
N ARG A 223 -20.66 -29.29 16.37
CA ARG A 223 -20.55 -30.10 17.59
C ARG A 223 -20.94 -31.54 17.30
N VAL A 224 -20.00 -32.45 17.27
CA VAL A 224 -20.26 -33.89 17.29
C VAL A 224 -20.55 -34.30 18.75
N SER A 225 -21.77 -34.67 19.03
CA SER A 225 -22.40 -35.09 20.30
C SER A 225 -21.44 -35.47 21.44
#